data_78886efea362fc66c2610e1ce794f050
#
_entry.id   78886efea362fc66c2610e1ce794f050
#
_cell.length_a   1.000
_cell.length_b   1.000
_cell.length_c   1.000
_cell.angle_alpha   90.00
_cell.angle_beta   90.00
_cell.angle_gamma   90.00
#
_symmetry.space_group_name_H-M   'P 1'
#
loop_
_entity.id
_entity.type
_entity.pdbx_description
1 polymer ?
#
loop_
_entity_poly.entity_id
_entity_poly.type
_entity_poly.pdbx_seq_one_letter_code
_entity_poly.pdbx_strand_id
1 'polypeptide(L)'
;MMWEECKDLQEYIVGLRRDLHQIPEVGFDLPETQAYVTAELDKIGIPYVCSEKDSSIIATIEGDKAGKTVCLRADMDALPVTEATGLPFSSRHEGCMHACGHDTHTAMLLATGKVLWAHRQEIAGTVRLLFQTSEEQSRGAEIMIENGAVKGADAVFGTHIGTLVDKAIPAGTFIIPSGCCMAAFDKFVIKVKGKGVHGSAPEKGIDPVNIAAHIVLALQAITTRELNATKPLVLTIGKIQGGSQYNVIPDEVV
;
A
#
# COMPACT_ATOMS: atom_id res chain seq x y z
N MET A 1 -1.61 0.83 34.03
CA MET A 1 -1.45 -0.26 33.03
C MET A 1 -1.33 0.37 31.66
N MET A 2 -0.45 -0.12 30.81
CA MET A 2 -0.18 0.36 29.43
C MET A 2 -1.46 0.70 28.63
N TRP A 3 -2.52 -0.10 28.80
CA TRP A 3 -3.82 0.12 28.16
C TRP A 3 -4.54 1.41 28.60
N GLU A 4 -4.43 1.81 29.82
CA GLU A 4 -5.06 3.07 30.31
C GLU A 4 -4.37 4.29 29.71
N GLU A 5 -3.04 4.25 29.56
CA GLU A 5 -2.26 5.32 28.94
C GLU A 5 -2.64 5.53 27.47
N CYS A 6 -3.06 4.47 26.75
CA CYS A 6 -3.51 4.61 25.36
C CYS A 6 -4.74 5.51 25.23
N LYS A 7 -5.60 5.59 26.26
CA LYS A 7 -6.79 6.46 26.22
C LYS A 7 -6.43 7.94 26.23
N ASP A 8 -5.32 8.30 26.87
CA ASP A 8 -4.85 9.67 26.99
C ASP A 8 -4.15 10.15 25.71
N LEU A 9 -3.89 9.26 24.76
CA LEU A 9 -3.24 9.58 23.49
C LEU A 9 -4.20 10.02 22.37
N GLN A 10 -5.49 10.11 22.63
CA GLN A 10 -6.49 10.42 21.58
C GLN A 10 -6.17 11.73 20.84
N GLU A 11 -5.90 12.82 21.54
CA GLU A 11 -5.58 14.10 20.92
C GLU A 11 -4.24 14.05 20.16
N TYR A 12 -3.26 13.34 20.72
CA TYR A 12 -1.95 13.17 20.09
C TYR A 12 -2.08 12.40 18.75
N ILE A 13 -2.81 11.27 18.73
CA ILE A 13 -3.03 10.47 17.52
C ILE A 13 -3.79 11.28 16.46
N VAL A 14 -4.84 12.00 16.89
CA VAL A 14 -5.61 12.88 15.98
C VAL A 14 -4.75 13.99 15.39
N GLY A 15 -3.85 14.57 16.20
CA GLY A 15 -2.88 15.57 15.74
C GLY A 15 -1.95 15.00 14.67
N LEU A 16 -1.26 13.89 14.98
CA LEU A 16 -0.37 13.20 14.03
C LEU A 16 -1.07 12.89 12.70
N ARG A 17 -2.29 12.33 12.80
CA ARG A 17 -3.08 11.97 11.62
C ARG A 17 -3.42 13.18 10.76
N ARG A 18 -3.84 14.28 11.36
CA ARG A 18 -4.20 15.50 10.64
C ARG A 18 -3.01 16.20 10.01
N ASP A 19 -1.86 16.15 10.65
CA ASP A 19 -0.63 16.70 10.10
C ASP A 19 -0.17 15.89 8.87
N LEU A 20 -0.12 14.56 9.00
CA LEU A 20 0.21 13.66 7.89
C LEU A 20 -0.78 13.79 6.73
N HIS A 21 -2.06 13.94 7.02
CA HIS A 21 -3.10 14.09 5.99
C HIS A 21 -2.89 15.31 5.08
N GLN A 22 -2.23 16.34 5.58
CA GLN A 22 -1.96 17.57 4.84
C GLN A 22 -0.75 17.47 3.89
N ILE A 23 0.08 16.45 4.05
CA ILE A 23 1.33 16.24 3.29
C ILE A 23 1.35 14.89 2.55
N PRO A 24 0.29 14.52 1.81
CA PRO A 24 0.24 13.24 1.12
C PRO A 24 1.25 13.19 -0.04
N GLU A 25 2.03 12.13 -0.10
CA GLU A 25 3.03 11.88 -1.14
C GLU A 25 2.82 10.50 -1.75
N VAL A 26 3.13 10.32 -3.05
CA VAL A 26 2.81 9.11 -3.81
C VAL A 26 4.07 8.32 -4.12
N GLY A 27 4.04 7.01 -3.91
CA GLY A 27 5.09 6.09 -4.34
C GLY A 27 6.22 5.92 -3.35
N PHE A 28 7.47 6.01 -3.81
CA PHE A 28 8.67 5.64 -3.04
C PHE A 28 9.36 6.82 -2.37
N ASP A 29 9.29 7.99 -2.98
CA ASP A 29 9.95 9.20 -2.51
C ASP A 29 8.94 10.07 -1.78
N LEU A 30 9.01 10.04 -0.44
CA LEU A 30 8.08 10.68 0.49
C LEU A 30 8.86 11.56 1.49
N PRO A 31 9.60 12.58 1.02
CA PRO A 31 10.53 13.34 1.86
C PRO A 31 9.84 14.10 3.00
N GLU A 32 8.66 14.67 2.80
CA GLU A 32 7.94 15.39 3.86
C GLU A 32 7.38 14.42 4.90
N THR A 33 6.80 13.31 4.47
CA THR A 33 6.30 12.25 5.33
C THR A 33 7.43 11.61 6.13
N GLN A 34 8.58 11.30 5.48
CA GLN A 34 9.75 10.75 6.15
C GLN A 34 10.30 11.72 7.21
N ALA A 35 10.43 13.00 6.85
CA ALA A 35 10.90 14.02 7.80
C ALA A 35 9.96 14.18 9.00
N TYR A 36 8.64 14.12 8.77
CA TYR A 36 7.66 14.19 9.86
C TYR A 36 7.78 12.98 10.80
N VAL A 37 7.83 11.76 10.24
CA VAL A 37 7.92 10.51 11.03
C VAL A 37 9.22 10.46 11.82
N THR A 38 10.36 10.81 11.21
CA THR A 38 11.66 10.82 11.89
C THR A 38 11.71 11.87 13.01
N ALA A 39 11.13 13.05 12.78
CA ALA A 39 11.03 14.07 13.83
C ALA A 39 10.19 13.60 15.04
N GLU A 40 9.13 12.84 14.81
CA GLU A 40 8.34 12.25 15.91
C GLU A 40 9.11 11.13 16.62
N LEU A 41 9.83 10.27 15.89
CA LEU A 41 10.68 9.24 16.47
C LEU A 41 11.80 9.85 17.34
N ASP A 42 12.41 10.95 16.88
CA ASP A 42 13.42 11.70 17.63
C ASP A 42 12.84 12.29 18.93
N LYS A 43 11.65 12.89 18.89
CA LYS A 43 10.95 13.41 20.08
C LYS A 43 10.65 12.32 21.11
N ILE A 44 10.32 11.10 20.65
CA ILE A 44 10.06 9.95 21.52
C ILE A 44 11.36 9.36 22.04
N GLY A 45 12.45 9.43 21.25
CA GLY A 45 13.77 8.87 21.54
C GLY A 45 13.95 7.44 20.99
N ILE A 46 13.15 7.01 20.02
CA ILE A 46 13.26 5.67 19.41
C ILE A 46 14.34 5.71 18.32
N PRO A 47 15.39 4.86 18.38
CA PRO A 47 16.38 4.75 17.33
C PRO A 47 15.77 4.16 16.04
N TYR A 48 16.20 4.70 14.90
CA TYR A 48 15.73 4.29 13.59
C TYR A 48 16.82 4.33 12.52
N VAL A 49 16.55 3.68 11.40
CA VAL A 49 17.35 3.72 10.17
C VAL A 49 16.43 4.04 9.00
N CYS A 50 16.81 5.06 8.22
CA CYS A 50 16.15 5.35 6.95
C CYS A 50 16.79 4.50 5.82
N SER A 51 15.98 4.10 4.87
CA SER A 51 16.44 3.41 3.68
C SER A 51 17.26 4.37 2.77
N GLU A 52 18.25 3.84 2.08
CA GLU A 52 18.98 4.54 1.03
C GLU A 52 18.29 4.44 -0.34
N LYS A 53 17.29 3.56 -0.47
CA LYS A 53 16.61 3.27 -1.75
C LYS A 53 15.28 4.01 -1.90
N ASP A 54 14.66 4.35 -0.78
CA ASP A 54 13.34 4.99 -0.72
C ASP A 54 13.16 5.72 0.61
N SER A 55 11.99 6.27 0.87
CA SER A 55 11.70 6.97 2.13
C SER A 55 11.24 6.04 3.26
N SER A 56 11.43 4.73 3.18
CA SER A 56 11.03 3.80 4.25
C SER A 56 11.92 3.92 5.50
N ILE A 57 11.34 3.61 6.67
CA ILE A 57 12.00 3.74 7.97
C ILE A 57 11.81 2.46 8.77
N ILE A 58 12.88 1.99 9.41
CA ILE A 58 12.87 0.90 10.38
C ILE A 58 13.28 1.46 11.73
N ALA A 59 12.34 1.59 12.67
CA ALA A 59 12.63 1.97 14.03
C ALA A 59 12.66 0.73 14.94
N THR A 60 13.55 0.70 15.93
CA THR A 60 13.78 -0.50 16.74
C THR A 60 13.67 -0.18 18.22
N ILE A 61 12.86 -0.94 18.94
CA ILE A 61 12.71 -0.90 20.39
C ILE A 61 13.26 -2.21 20.94
N GLU A 62 14.40 -2.15 21.60
CA GLU A 62 14.99 -3.29 22.28
C GLU A 62 14.50 -3.34 23.72
N GLY A 63 13.94 -4.46 24.13
CA GLY A 63 13.57 -4.72 25.52
C GLY A 63 14.77 -5.20 26.35
N ASP A 64 14.64 -5.09 27.66
CA ASP A 64 15.72 -5.45 28.59
C ASP A 64 15.96 -6.96 28.72
N LYS A 65 15.08 -7.78 28.18
CA LYS A 65 15.14 -9.25 28.28
C LYS A 65 15.22 -9.88 26.91
N ALA A 66 15.96 -10.99 26.79
CA ALA A 66 15.94 -11.80 25.59
C ALA A 66 14.52 -12.32 25.29
N GLY A 67 14.14 -12.32 24.02
CA GLY A 67 12.83 -12.76 23.59
C GLY A 67 12.70 -12.76 22.07
N LYS A 68 11.46 -12.77 21.61
CA LYS A 68 11.10 -12.78 20.19
C LYS A 68 11.22 -11.41 19.56
N THR A 69 11.38 -11.39 18.24
CA THR A 69 11.31 -10.17 17.45
C THR A 69 9.94 -10.08 16.76
N VAL A 70 9.22 -9.01 17.05
CA VAL A 70 7.92 -8.71 16.46
C VAL A 70 8.02 -7.43 15.63
N CYS A 71 7.47 -7.45 14.42
CA CYS A 71 7.37 -6.28 13.55
C CYS A 71 5.94 -5.76 13.52
N LEU A 72 5.78 -4.45 13.66
CA LEU A 72 4.53 -3.72 13.48
C LEU A 72 4.67 -2.85 12.24
N ARG A 73 3.74 -2.93 11.29
CA ARG A 73 3.83 -2.27 9.99
C ARG A 73 2.73 -1.23 9.80
N ALA A 74 3.12 -0.08 9.29
CA ALA A 74 2.24 0.90 8.66
C ALA A 74 2.80 1.30 7.29
N ASP A 75 1.92 1.54 6.35
CA ASP A 75 2.22 2.19 5.08
C ASP A 75 2.14 3.71 5.22
N MET A 76 2.84 4.44 4.34
CA MET A 76 2.96 5.90 4.41
C MET A 76 2.53 6.61 3.14
N ASP A 77 2.45 5.93 2.01
CA ASP A 77 2.14 6.53 0.71
C ASP A 77 0.66 6.91 0.57
N ALA A 78 0.40 7.84 -0.34
CA ALA A 78 -0.92 8.34 -0.67
C ALA A 78 -1.29 7.99 -2.12
N LEU A 79 -2.49 8.39 -2.52
CA LEU A 79 -3.03 8.17 -3.86
C LEU A 79 -3.01 9.44 -4.71
N PRO A 80 -2.83 9.35 -6.05
CA PRO A 80 -2.94 10.47 -6.97
C PRO A 80 -4.42 10.82 -7.20
N VAL A 81 -5.08 11.34 -6.17
CA VAL A 81 -6.50 11.69 -6.12
C VAL A 81 -6.62 13.13 -5.61
N THR A 82 -7.39 13.97 -6.30
CA THR A 82 -7.69 15.30 -5.81
C THR A 82 -8.69 15.24 -4.65
N GLU A 83 -8.31 15.79 -3.51
CA GLU A 83 -9.20 15.84 -2.35
C GLU A 83 -10.32 16.86 -2.53
N ALA A 84 -11.54 16.45 -2.20
CA ALA A 84 -12.76 17.29 -2.26
C ALA A 84 -13.53 17.29 -0.93
N THR A 85 -12.87 17.00 0.20
CA THR A 85 -13.53 16.88 1.51
C THR A 85 -13.90 18.24 2.12
N GLY A 86 -13.15 19.31 1.80
CA GLY A 86 -13.32 20.62 2.40
C GLY A 86 -12.98 20.69 3.89
N LEU A 87 -12.24 19.72 4.43
CA LEU A 87 -11.84 19.68 5.82
C LEU A 87 -10.73 20.70 6.12
N PRO A 88 -10.64 21.23 7.34
CA PRO A 88 -9.61 22.23 7.71
C PRO A 88 -8.17 21.67 7.69
N PHE A 89 -8.01 20.35 7.59
CA PHE A 89 -6.74 19.63 7.46
C PHE A 89 -6.64 18.88 6.13
N SER A 90 -7.35 19.33 5.09
CA SER A 90 -7.25 18.77 3.74
C SER A 90 -5.82 18.84 3.20
N SER A 91 -5.53 18.00 2.25
CA SER A 91 -4.24 17.96 1.53
C SER A 91 -3.80 19.34 1.07
N ARG A 92 -2.51 19.64 1.24
CA ARG A 92 -1.85 20.81 0.68
C ARG A 92 -1.17 20.52 -0.66
N HIS A 93 -1.15 19.25 -1.07
CA HIS A 93 -0.59 18.79 -2.34
C HIS A 93 -1.70 18.57 -3.34
N GLU A 94 -1.78 19.44 -4.35
CA GLU A 94 -2.79 19.33 -5.41
C GLU A 94 -2.67 17.98 -6.13
N GLY A 95 -3.79 17.30 -6.32
CA GLY A 95 -3.84 16.00 -6.98
C GLY A 95 -3.37 14.82 -6.15
N CYS A 96 -3.08 15.01 -4.85
CA CYS A 96 -2.72 13.94 -3.91
C CYS A 96 -3.62 13.93 -2.69
N MET A 97 -3.97 12.75 -2.19
CA MET A 97 -4.78 12.58 -0.99
C MET A 97 -4.48 11.24 -0.31
N HIS A 98 -4.47 11.23 1.01
CA HIS A 98 -4.54 10.00 1.79
C HIS A 98 -5.95 9.40 1.77
N ALA A 99 -6.38 8.92 0.58
CA ALA A 99 -7.73 8.37 0.38
C ALA A 99 -7.86 6.93 0.88
N CYS A 100 -6.75 6.20 1.05
CA CYS A 100 -6.71 4.86 1.63
C CYS A 100 -6.53 4.86 3.16
N GLY A 101 -6.12 5.99 3.75
CA GLY A 101 -6.01 6.15 5.19
C GLY A 101 -4.64 5.78 5.79
N HIS A 102 -3.59 5.74 4.99
CA HIS A 102 -2.23 5.42 5.44
C HIS A 102 -1.66 6.44 6.43
N ASP A 103 -2.12 7.69 6.39
CA ASP A 103 -1.88 8.70 7.42
C ASP A 103 -2.34 8.25 8.81
N THR A 104 -3.47 7.55 8.89
CA THR A 104 -3.97 6.96 10.14
C THR A 104 -3.13 5.77 10.59
N HIS A 105 -2.70 4.92 9.66
CA HIS A 105 -1.82 3.79 9.97
C HIS A 105 -0.50 4.26 10.56
N THR A 106 0.13 5.26 9.92
CA THR A 106 1.37 5.89 10.37
C THR A 106 1.21 6.53 11.75
N ALA A 107 0.12 7.29 11.96
CA ALA A 107 -0.18 7.91 13.26
C ALA A 107 -0.38 6.88 14.38
N MET A 108 -1.11 5.79 14.10
CA MET A 108 -1.29 4.68 15.05
C MET A 108 0.03 4.00 15.40
N LEU A 109 0.91 3.79 14.41
CA LEU A 109 2.19 3.14 14.64
C LEU A 109 3.14 4.03 15.47
N LEU A 110 3.18 5.33 15.21
CA LEU A 110 3.94 6.30 16.02
C LEU A 110 3.45 6.33 17.47
N ALA A 111 2.14 6.40 17.69
CA ALA A 111 1.56 6.38 19.03
C ALA A 111 1.82 5.05 19.76
N THR A 112 1.73 3.92 19.04
CA THR A 112 2.09 2.60 19.58
C THR A 112 3.57 2.56 19.98
N GLY A 113 4.45 3.08 19.12
CA GLY A 113 5.88 3.20 19.42
C GLY A 113 6.14 3.99 20.68
N LYS A 114 5.45 5.12 20.87
CA LYS A 114 5.58 5.96 22.07
C LYS A 114 5.24 5.19 23.36
N VAL A 115 4.15 4.43 23.37
CA VAL A 115 3.77 3.60 24.52
C VAL A 115 4.78 2.49 24.76
N LEU A 116 5.16 1.76 23.70
CA LEU A 116 6.12 0.66 23.80
C LEU A 116 7.49 1.16 24.28
N TRP A 117 7.93 2.32 23.83
CA TRP A 117 9.20 2.92 24.26
C TRP A 117 9.18 3.30 25.73
N ALA A 118 8.09 3.86 26.22
CA ALA A 118 7.94 4.17 27.65
C ALA A 118 8.00 2.91 28.53
N HIS A 119 7.51 1.78 28.02
CA HIS A 119 7.49 0.48 28.71
C HIS A 119 8.56 -0.51 28.26
N ARG A 120 9.61 -0.05 27.52
CA ARG A 120 10.61 -0.95 26.91
C ARG A 120 11.30 -1.88 27.90
N GLN A 121 11.43 -1.47 29.16
CA GLN A 121 12.03 -2.30 30.22
C GLN A 121 11.17 -3.52 30.60
N GLU A 122 9.88 -3.48 30.30
CA GLU A 122 8.94 -4.60 30.53
C GLU A 122 8.92 -5.57 29.34
N ILE A 123 9.43 -5.15 28.17
CA ILE A 123 9.42 -5.94 26.93
C ILE A 123 10.49 -7.03 26.99
N ALA A 124 10.10 -8.25 26.63
CA ALA A 124 11.03 -9.34 26.37
C ALA A 124 11.19 -9.53 24.85
N GLY A 125 12.37 -9.25 24.33
CA GLY A 125 12.67 -9.31 22.90
C GLY A 125 12.73 -7.92 22.25
N THR A 126 12.45 -7.88 20.96
CA THR A 126 12.59 -6.67 20.12
C THR A 126 11.28 -6.35 19.41
N VAL A 127 10.90 -5.09 19.37
CA VAL A 127 9.82 -4.60 18.50
C VAL A 127 10.40 -3.71 17.42
N ARG A 128 10.13 -4.03 16.16
CA ARG A 128 10.46 -3.16 15.03
C ARG A 128 9.20 -2.48 14.53
N LEU A 129 9.28 -1.17 14.35
CA LEU A 129 8.24 -0.36 13.73
C LEU A 129 8.65 -0.14 12.28
N LEU A 130 7.85 -0.63 11.36
CA LEU A 130 8.12 -0.61 9.93
C LEU A 130 7.22 0.43 9.26
N PHE A 131 7.81 1.55 8.81
CA PHE A 131 7.11 2.57 8.05
C PHE A 131 7.42 2.37 6.58
N GLN A 132 6.46 1.81 5.86
CA GLN A 132 6.60 1.34 4.48
C GLN A 132 6.15 2.39 3.49
N THR A 133 6.88 2.56 2.40
CA THR A 133 6.52 3.34 1.21
C THR A 133 5.78 2.47 0.19
N SER A 134 5.12 3.10 -0.78
CA SER A 134 4.67 2.46 -2.03
C SER A 134 3.88 1.16 -1.86
N GLU A 135 2.93 1.15 -0.95
CA GLU A 135 1.97 0.04 -0.81
C GLU A 135 1.08 -0.02 -2.05
N GLU A 136 0.54 1.12 -2.48
CA GLU A 136 -0.38 1.27 -3.62
C GLU A 136 0.26 0.91 -4.99
N GLN A 137 1.59 0.89 -5.08
CA GLN A 137 2.34 0.48 -6.27
C GLN A 137 2.96 -0.91 -6.13
N SER A 138 2.69 -1.65 -5.04
CA SER A 138 3.02 -3.05 -4.79
C SER A 138 4.51 -3.41 -4.71
N ARG A 139 5.43 -2.48 -4.41
CA ARG A 139 6.87 -2.76 -4.32
C ARG A 139 7.56 -2.32 -3.03
N GLY A 140 6.92 -1.49 -2.21
CA GLY A 140 7.54 -0.98 -0.98
C GLY A 140 7.90 -2.08 0.02
N ALA A 141 7.07 -3.11 0.15
CA ALA A 141 7.34 -4.24 1.02
C ALA A 141 8.60 -5.03 0.58
N GLU A 142 8.82 -5.21 -0.74
CA GLU A 142 10.01 -5.88 -1.27
C GLU A 142 11.29 -5.15 -0.88
N ILE A 143 11.32 -3.83 -1.03
CA ILE A 143 12.46 -2.98 -0.66
C ILE A 143 12.73 -3.08 0.84
N MET A 144 11.71 -3.05 1.68
CA MET A 144 11.87 -3.21 3.13
C MET A 144 12.43 -4.58 3.49
N ILE A 145 11.99 -5.66 2.83
CA ILE A 145 12.51 -7.02 3.03
C ILE A 145 14.00 -7.07 2.63
N GLU A 146 14.35 -6.51 1.48
CA GLU A 146 15.74 -6.41 1.03
C GLU A 146 16.62 -5.62 2.01
N ASN A 147 16.07 -4.58 2.63
CA ASN A 147 16.74 -3.78 3.67
C ASN A 147 16.80 -4.49 5.04
N GLY A 148 16.30 -5.73 5.13
CA GLY A 148 16.38 -6.55 6.33
C GLY A 148 15.31 -6.27 7.39
N ALA A 149 14.25 -5.54 7.07
CA ALA A 149 13.19 -5.15 8.01
C ALA A 149 12.61 -6.33 8.80
N VAL A 150 12.40 -7.46 8.13
CA VAL A 150 11.84 -8.68 8.73
C VAL A 150 12.88 -9.77 9.03
N LYS A 151 14.17 -9.47 8.88
CA LYS A 151 15.23 -10.46 9.14
C LYS A 151 15.20 -10.88 10.60
N GLY A 152 15.00 -12.19 10.83
CA GLY A 152 14.91 -12.78 12.17
C GLY A 152 13.64 -12.44 12.94
N ALA A 153 12.62 -11.89 12.27
CA ALA A 153 11.32 -11.65 12.90
C ALA A 153 10.56 -12.95 13.12
N ASP A 154 9.94 -13.10 14.27
CA ASP A 154 9.05 -14.23 14.61
C ASP A 154 7.64 -13.99 14.13
N ALA A 155 7.20 -12.72 14.06
CA ALA A 155 5.87 -12.32 13.58
C ALA A 155 5.87 -10.89 13.01
N VAL A 156 4.98 -10.66 12.06
CA VAL A 156 4.71 -9.33 11.50
C VAL A 156 3.21 -9.06 11.60
N PHE A 157 2.85 -7.89 12.10
CA PHE A 157 1.48 -7.42 12.21
C PHE A 157 1.29 -6.11 11.45
N GLY A 158 0.19 -6.00 10.75
CA GLY A 158 -0.29 -4.78 10.13
C GLY A 158 -1.78 -4.64 10.34
N THR A 159 -2.26 -3.41 10.42
CA THR A 159 -3.69 -3.11 10.54
C THR A 159 -4.06 -2.15 9.44
N HIS A 160 -5.16 -2.42 8.73
CA HIS A 160 -5.72 -1.49 7.75
C HIS A 160 -7.04 -0.93 8.27
N ILE A 161 -7.21 0.39 8.23
CA ILE A 161 -8.51 1.01 8.50
C ILE A 161 -9.38 0.97 7.24
N GLY A 162 -10.68 1.01 7.38
CA GLY A 162 -11.56 1.19 6.24
C GLY A 162 -12.93 0.56 6.38
N THR A 163 -13.77 0.82 5.40
CA THR A 163 -15.12 0.28 5.25
C THR A 163 -15.23 -0.74 4.12
N LEU A 164 -14.09 -1.32 3.73
CA LEU A 164 -13.97 -2.21 2.57
C LEU A 164 -14.77 -3.51 2.71
N VAL A 165 -14.96 -3.99 3.94
CA VAL A 165 -15.63 -5.27 4.20
C VAL A 165 -17.13 -5.10 4.20
N ASP A 166 -17.67 -4.25 5.06
CA ASP A 166 -19.09 -3.98 5.15
C ASP A 166 -19.32 -2.59 5.79
N LYS A 167 -20.13 -1.75 5.16
CA LYS A 167 -20.49 -0.42 5.69
C LYS A 167 -21.32 -0.47 6.97
N ALA A 168 -21.94 -1.61 7.28
CA ALA A 168 -22.69 -1.81 8.50
C ALA A 168 -21.84 -2.06 9.75
N ILE A 169 -20.53 -2.29 9.59
CA ILE A 169 -19.62 -2.52 10.71
C ILE A 169 -19.34 -1.19 11.42
N PRO A 170 -19.66 -1.09 12.72
CA PRO A 170 -19.42 0.14 13.48
C PRO A 170 -17.94 0.51 13.56
N ALA A 171 -17.63 1.80 13.56
CA ALA A 171 -16.29 2.29 13.84
C ALA A 171 -15.78 1.76 15.20
N GLY A 172 -14.48 1.44 15.27
CA GLY A 172 -13.86 0.85 16.46
C GLY A 172 -13.98 -0.68 16.54
N THR A 173 -14.58 -1.33 15.54
CA THR A 173 -14.62 -2.79 15.44
C THR A 173 -13.33 -3.30 14.80
N PHE A 174 -12.70 -4.32 15.42
CA PHE A 174 -11.58 -5.07 14.82
C PHE A 174 -12.10 -6.31 14.10
N ILE A 175 -11.70 -6.49 12.86
CA ILE A 175 -11.96 -7.71 12.09
C ILE A 175 -10.63 -8.46 11.99
N ILE A 176 -10.57 -9.63 12.58
CA ILE A 176 -9.38 -10.49 12.56
C ILE A 176 -9.79 -11.79 11.87
N PRO A 177 -9.49 -11.94 10.56
CA PRO A 177 -9.85 -13.14 9.82
C PRO A 177 -9.00 -14.34 10.28
N SER A 178 -9.62 -15.52 10.31
CA SER A 178 -8.88 -16.77 10.43
C SER A 178 -8.49 -17.28 9.04
N GLY A 179 -7.21 -17.36 8.75
CA GLY A 179 -6.69 -17.79 7.45
C GLY A 179 -6.32 -16.63 6.53
N CYS A 180 -6.45 -16.84 5.22
CA CYS A 180 -6.11 -15.82 4.23
C CYS A 180 -7.15 -14.70 4.23
N CYS A 181 -6.73 -13.45 4.48
CA CYS A 181 -7.61 -12.30 4.47
C CYS A 181 -7.52 -11.46 3.19
N MET A 182 -6.45 -11.61 2.42
CA MET A 182 -6.24 -10.86 1.18
C MET A 182 -5.71 -11.76 0.07
N ALA A 183 -6.10 -11.47 -1.17
CA ALA A 183 -5.57 -12.14 -2.35
C ALA A 183 -4.18 -11.59 -2.71
N ALA A 184 -3.37 -12.41 -3.39
CA ALA A 184 -2.19 -11.90 -4.09
C ALA A 184 -2.63 -11.06 -5.29
N PHE A 185 -1.80 -10.10 -5.66
CA PHE A 185 -2.01 -9.22 -6.80
C PHE A 185 -0.84 -9.34 -7.78
N ASP A 186 -1.18 -9.58 -9.06
CA ASP A 186 -0.21 -9.60 -10.15
C ASP A 186 -0.65 -8.66 -11.27
N LYS A 187 0.29 -7.90 -11.83
CA LYS A 187 0.08 -7.04 -13.00
C LYS A 187 0.80 -7.62 -14.20
N PHE A 188 0.08 -7.72 -15.31
CA PHE A 188 0.66 -8.13 -16.58
C PHE A 188 0.36 -7.12 -17.70
N VAL A 189 1.20 -7.10 -18.72
CA VAL A 189 1.04 -6.28 -19.93
C VAL A 189 1.18 -7.20 -21.14
N ILE A 190 0.17 -7.18 -22.00
CA ILE A 190 0.18 -7.91 -23.26
C ILE A 190 0.39 -6.91 -24.40
N LYS A 191 1.45 -7.08 -25.18
CA LYS A 191 1.71 -6.33 -26.40
C LYS A 191 1.42 -7.19 -27.60
N VAL A 192 0.41 -6.81 -28.37
CA VAL A 192 0.03 -7.49 -29.62
C VAL A 192 0.64 -6.73 -30.77
N LYS A 193 1.67 -7.31 -31.39
CA LYS A 193 2.32 -6.72 -32.57
C LYS A 193 1.62 -7.19 -33.82
N GLY A 194 1.18 -6.25 -34.64
CA GLY A 194 0.53 -6.45 -35.92
C GLY A 194 1.36 -5.93 -37.09
N LYS A 195 0.66 -5.60 -38.17
CA LYS A 195 1.21 -4.92 -39.33
C LYS A 195 0.16 -3.94 -39.82
N GLY A 196 0.44 -2.65 -39.69
CA GLY A 196 -0.46 -1.57 -40.08
C GLY A 196 -0.75 -1.53 -41.56
N VAL A 197 -2.01 -1.26 -41.90
CA VAL A 197 -2.47 -1.09 -43.28
C VAL A 197 -3.72 -0.20 -43.31
N HIS A 198 -4.10 0.25 -44.49
CA HIS A 198 -5.37 0.94 -44.69
C HIS A 198 -6.56 0.01 -44.33
N GLY A 199 -7.53 0.54 -43.56
CA GLY A 199 -8.63 -0.24 -43.02
C GLY A 199 -9.53 -0.94 -44.07
N SER A 200 -9.50 -0.51 -45.35
CA SER A 200 -10.23 -1.16 -46.45
C SER A 200 -9.49 -2.37 -47.08
N ALA A 201 -8.24 -2.62 -46.65
CA ALA A 201 -7.43 -3.74 -47.21
C ALA A 201 -6.77 -4.57 -46.09
N PRO A 202 -7.59 -5.10 -45.13
CA PRO A 202 -7.06 -5.80 -43.95
C PRO A 202 -6.26 -7.06 -44.30
N GLU A 203 -6.52 -7.67 -45.45
CA GLU A 203 -5.81 -8.86 -45.94
C GLU A 203 -4.32 -8.62 -46.24
N LYS A 204 -3.91 -7.38 -46.35
CA LYS A 204 -2.48 -6.97 -46.57
C LYS A 204 -1.71 -6.73 -45.30
N GLY A 205 -2.38 -6.73 -44.15
CA GLY A 205 -1.83 -6.48 -42.85
C GLY A 205 -2.00 -7.63 -41.89
N ILE A 206 -1.79 -7.31 -40.60
CA ILE A 206 -2.12 -8.16 -39.45
C ILE A 206 -2.79 -7.24 -38.45
N ASP A 207 -4.05 -7.47 -38.16
CA ASP A 207 -4.86 -6.62 -37.30
C ASP A 207 -4.67 -6.96 -35.81
N PRO A 208 -3.89 -6.17 -35.06
CA PRO A 208 -3.65 -6.42 -33.64
C PRO A 208 -4.86 -6.06 -32.77
N VAL A 209 -5.81 -5.23 -33.26
CA VAL A 209 -7.02 -4.87 -32.52
C VAL A 209 -7.96 -6.09 -32.47
N ASN A 210 -8.17 -6.74 -33.62
CA ASN A 210 -8.95 -7.97 -33.67
C ASN A 210 -8.34 -9.08 -32.81
N ILE A 211 -7.01 -9.26 -32.89
CA ILE A 211 -6.29 -10.25 -32.07
C ILE A 211 -6.45 -9.95 -30.59
N ALA A 212 -6.26 -8.69 -30.17
CA ALA A 212 -6.40 -8.27 -28.77
C ALA A 212 -7.82 -8.51 -28.25
N ALA A 213 -8.85 -8.25 -29.05
CA ALA A 213 -10.23 -8.54 -28.68
C ALA A 213 -10.44 -10.05 -28.41
N HIS A 214 -9.91 -10.93 -29.25
CA HIS A 214 -9.95 -12.37 -29.02
C HIS A 214 -9.17 -12.79 -27.77
N ILE A 215 -8.01 -12.20 -27.50
CA ILE A 215 -7.24 -12.45 -26.27
C ILE A 215 -8.05 -12.07 -25.04
N VAL A 216 -8.69 -10.90 -25.01
CA VAL A 216 -9.53 -10.45 -23.89
C VAL A 216 -10.65 -11.47 -23.62
N LEU A 217 -11.34 -11.94 -24.66
CA LEU A 217 -12.40 -12.93 -24.51
C LEU A 217 -11.85 -14.29 -24.03
N ALA A 218 -10.74 -14.74 -24.59
CA ALA A 218 -10.13 -16.02 -24.21
C ALA A 218 -9.65 -16.02 -22.75
N LEU A 219 -9.10 -14.91 -22.25
CA LEU A 219 -8.66 -14.78 -20.87
C LEU A 219 -9.80 -14.98 -19.86
N GLN A 220 -11.04 -14.63 -20.22
CA GLN A 220 -12.19 -14.87 -19.33
C GLN A 220 -12.47 -16.37 -19.11
N ALA A 221 -12.00 -17.25 -20.00
CA ALA A 221 -12.14 -18.68 -19.84
C ALA A 221 -11.29 -19.24 -18.69
N ILE A 222 -10.22 -18.56 -18.27
CA ILE A 222 -9.36 -19.01 -17.18
C ILE A 222 -10.18 -19.19 -15.90
N THR A 223 -11.00 -18.20 -15.54
CA THR A 223 -11.83 -18.25 -14.33
C THR A 223 -12.97 -19.25 -14.40
N THR A 224 -13.41 -19.61 -15.60
CA THR A 224 -14.61 -20.44 -15.81
C THR A 224 -14.30 -21.87 -16.26
N ARG A 225 -13.11 -22.14 -16.80
CA ARG A 225 -12.74 -23.44 -17.39
C ARG A 225 -11.46 -24.04 -16.86
N GLU A 226 -10.47 -23.20 -16.48
CA GLU A 226 -9.14 -23.68 -16.09
C GLU A 226 -8.96 -23.71 -14.56
N LEU A 227 -9.67 -22.84 -13.83
CA LEU A 227 -9.54 -22.74 -12.40
C LEU A 227 -10.50 -23.70 -11.68
N ASN A 228 -10.03 -24.34 -10.60
CA ASN A 228 -10.89 -25.10 -9.72
C ASN A 228 -11.97 -24.20 -9.10
N ALA A 229 -13.22 -24.67 -9.09
CA ALA A 229 -14.39 -23.89 -8.64
C ALA A 229 -14.32 -23.38 -7.18
N THR A 230 -13.45 -23.97 -6.35
CA THR A 230 -13.26 -23.56 -4.95
C THR A 230 -12.11 -22.57 -4.76
N LYS A 231 -11.40 -22.19 -5.83
CA LYS A 231 -10.31 -21.20 -5.77
C LYS A 231 -10.78 -19.88 -6.34
N PRO A 232 -10.80 -18.80 -5.54
CA PRO A 232 -11.17 -17.48 -6.04
C PRO A 232 -10.05 -16.91 -6.92
N LEU A 233 -10.45 -16.32 -8.05
CA LEU A 233 -9.58 -15.53 -8.91
C LEU A 233 -10.41 -14.41 -9.54
N VAL A 234 -9.88 -13.21 -9.53
CA VAL A 234 -10.39 -12.09 -10.31
C VAL A 234 -9.34 -11.76 -11.38
N LEU A 235 -9.77 -11.75 -12.65
CA LEU A 235 -8.95 -11.33 -13.78
C LEU A 235 -9.62 -10.12 -14.44
N THR A 236 -8.92 -8.99 -14.41
CA THR A 236 -9.44 -7.72 -14.94
C THR A 236 -8.52 -7.17 -16.02
N ILE A 237 -9.09 -6.81 -17.16
CA ILE A 237 -8.42 -6.01 -18.18
C ILE A 237 -8.83 -4.56 -17.97
N GLY A 238 -8.00 -3.80 -17.26
CA GLY A 238 -8.30 -2.42 -16.86
C GLY A 238 -7.98 -1.38 -17.93
N LYS A 239 -7.15 -1.74 -18.94
CA LYS A 239 -6.75 -0.82 -20.00
C LYS A 239 -6.47 -1.58 -21.28
N ILE A 240 -6.93 -1.03 -22.41
CA ILE A 240 -6.56 -1.43 -23.77
C ILE A 240 -6.29 -0.17 -24.59
N GLN A 241 -5.20 -0.15 -25.33
CA GLN A 241 -4.78 1.05 -26.08
C GLN A 241 -4.11 0.66 -27.38
N GLY A 242 -4.53 1.29 -28.49
CA GLY A 242 -3.92 1.12 -29.81
C GLY A 242 -4.68 1.88 -30.88
N GLY A 243 -4.00 2.18 -31.98
CA GLY A 243 -4.56 2.94 -33.10
C GLY A 243 -4.53 4.46 -32.91
N SER A 244 -4.47 5.17 -34.04
CA SER A 244 -4.49 6.65 -34.10
C SER A 244 -5.60 7.20 -34.97
N GLN A 245 -6.12 6.37 -35.91
CA GLN A 245 -7.16 6.75 -36.88
C GLN A 245 -8.14 5.60 -37.05
N TYR A 246 -9.43 5.92 -37.23
CA TYR A 246 -10.52 4.93 -37.36
C TYR A 246 -10.45 4.08 -38.65
N ASN A 247 -9.73 4.54 -39.68
CA ASN A 247 -9.59 3.88 -40.98
C ASN A 247 -8.21 3.28 -41.20
N VAL A 248 -7.41 3.09 -40.16
CA VAL A 248 -6.06 2.53 -40.22
C VAL A 248 -5.94 1.40 -39.19
N ILE A 249 -5.52 0.22 -39.62
CA ILE A 249 -5.11 -0.87 -38.73
C ILE A 249 -3.75 -0.50 -38.15
N PRO A 250 -3.58 -0.47 -36.83
CA PRO A 250 -2.31 -0.07 -36.18
C PRO A 250 -1.26 -1.19 -36.23
N ASP A 251 -0.01 -0.81 -35.92
CA ASP A 251 1.09 -1.78 -35.79
C ASP A 251 1.12 -2.50 -34.44
N GLU A 252 0.51 -1.92 -33.41
CA GLU A 252 0.53 -2.47 -32.06
C GLU A 252 -0.74 -2.12 -31.29
N VAL A 253 -1.13 -3.03 -30.39
CA VAL A 253 -2.11 -2.82 -29.31
C VAL A 253 -1.51 -3.33 -28.00
N VAL A 254 -1.75 -2.59 -26.91
CA VAL A 254 -1.27 -2.91 -25.55
C VAL A 254 -2.46 -2.98 -24.62
#